data_c3e940d2bd86780371ef3a965b9761ec
#
_entry.id   c3e940d2bd86780371ef3a965b9761ec
#
_cell.length_a   1.000
_cell.length_b   1.000
_cell.length_c   1.000
_cell.angle_alpha   90.00
_cell.angle_beta   90.00
_cell.angle_gamma   90.00
#
_symmetry.space_group_name_H-M   'P 1'
#
loop_
_entity.id
_entity.type
_entity.pdbx_description
1 polymer ?
#
loop_
_entity_poly.entity_id
_entity_poly.type
_entity_poly.pdbx_seq_one_letter_code
_entity_poly.pdbx_strand_id
1 'polypeptide(L)'
;MQHGNPSISIIICSRSQSEALSVRRNLLGTAKYPDSLEIIVLDNREKNEGLCAVYNQGVAKASGRVLVFMHEDVWMMEKDWDTVLLKKFRDLKEMQILGVAGTALLEAEPYAHWPAANIPYTFGKVTHLNKKSEEFFLAVYNERDGDQEAVVVDGLWFAARKTLFEKCRFDEQKFTRFHFYDLDICMQALEFGKVYVTADIRVLHKSEGSFEGEWKEWNQIFVEKWRDKLPAKTIDEPPPPNKLLKTGRIDLRGKIKVPSW
;
A
#
# COMPACT_ATOMS: atom_id res chain seq x y z
N MET A 1 21.45 18.94 -19.44
CA MET A 1 21.01 18.79 -18.05
C MET A 1 21.29 17.35 -17.67
N GLN A 2 22.16 17.09 -16.70
CA GLN A 2 22.37 15.73 -16.19
C GLN A 2 21.07 15.31 -15.52
N HIS A 3 20.35 14.35 -16.10
CA HIS A 3 19.24 13.69 -15.45
C HIS A 3 19.83 12.91 -14.26
N GLY A 4 19.71 13.47 -13.06
CA GLY A 4 20.03 12.73 -11.84
C GLY A 4 19.13 11.48 -11.74
N ASN A 5 19.59 10.45 -11.03
CA ASN A 5 18.77 9.26 -10.79
C ASN A 5 17.39 9.67 -10.26
N PRO A 6 16.30 9.02 -10.70
CA PRO A 6 14.94 9.30 -10.21
C PRO A 6 14.89 9.18 -8.69
N SER A 7 14.07 10.00 -8.06
CA SER A 7 13.90 9.95 -6.61
C SER A 7 12.95 8.85 -6.18
N ILE A 8 11.94 8.55 -7.02
CA ILE A 8 10.88 7.57 -6.77
C ILE A 8 10.74 6.67 -7.99
N SER A 9 10.74 5.36 -7.79
CA SER A 9 10.32 4.38 -8.79
C SER A 9 8.96 3.81 -8.40
N ILE A 10 7.98 3.91 -9.30
CA ILE A 10 6.64 3.37 -9.10
C ILE A 10 6.52 2.07 -9.89
N ILE A 11 6.23 0.97 -9.19
CA ILE A 11 6.16 -0.40 -9.72
C ILE A 11 4.69 -0.82 -9.75
N ILE A 12 4.19 -1.12 -10.93
CA ILE A 12 2.79 -1.47 -11.19
C ILE A 12 2.74 -2.78 -11.95
N CYS A 13 2.10 -3.79 -11.35
CA CYS A 13 1.70 -4.99 -12.08
C CYS A 13 0.40 -4.69 -12.83
N SER A 14 0.38 -4.87 -14.15
CA SER A 14 -0.78 -4.50 -14.96
C SER A 14 -1.29 -5.67 -15.79
N ARG A 15 -2.62 -5.81 -15.80
CA ARG A 15 -3.38 -6.73 -16.66
C ARG A 15 -4.27 -5.99 -17.65
N SER A 16 -4.22 -4.65 -17.66
CA SER A 16 -5.00 -3.78 -18.55
C SER A 16 -4.16 -2.63 -19.06
N GLN A 17 -3.92 -2.58 -20.36
CA GLN A 17 -3.19 -1.48 -20.99
C GLN A 17 -3.87 -0.12 -20.76
N SER A 18 -5.21 -0.08 -20.80
CA SER A 18 -5.96 1.15 -20.57
C SER A 18 -5.82 1.65 -19.14
N GLU A 19 -5.88 0.75 -18.14
CA GLU A 19 -5.66 1.11 -16.73
C GLU A 19 -4.23 1.57 -16.49
N ALA A 20 -3.23 0.87 -17.06
CA ALA A 20 -1.82 1.28 -16.97
C ALA A 20 -1.58 2.69 -17.53
N LEU A 21 -2.20 3.03 -18.67
CA LEU A 21 -2.12 4.38 -19.24
C LEU A 21 -2.82 5.41 -18.36
N SER A 22 -3.97 5.06 -17.81
CA SER A 22 -4.78 5.92 -16.94
C SER A 22 -4.04 6.25 -15.65
N VAL A 23 -3.53 5.24 -14.93
CA VAL A 23 -2.78 5.45 -13.69
C VAL A 23 -1.48 6.22 -13.94
N ARG A 24 -0.79 5.96 -15.08
CA ARG A 24 0.40 6.72 -15.45
C ARG A 24 0.09 8.22 -15.64
N ARG A 25 -1.01 8.57 -16.32
CA ARG A 25 -1.44 9.98 -16.48
C ARG A 25 -1.74 10.62 -15.13
N ASN A 26 -2.46 9.91 -14.25
CA ASN A 26 -2.76 10.38 -12.92
C ASN A 26 -1.47 10.69 -12.13
N LEU A 27 -0.53 9.75 -12.05
CA LEU A 27 0.74 9.91 -11.34
C LEU A 27 1.53 11.13 -11.82
N LEU A 28 1.67 11.29 -13.14
CA LEU A 28 2.40 12.42 -13.73
C LEU A 28 1.64 13.74 -13.55
N GLY A 29 0.30 13.73 -13.65
CA GLY A 29 -0.53 14.92 -13.52
C GLY A 29 -0.70 15.43 -12.09
N THR A 30 -0.41 14.59 -11.08
CA THR A 30 -0.55 14.92 -9.66
C THR A 30 0.79 15.13 -8.95
N ALA A 31 1.90 14.69 -9.53
CA ALA A 31 3.23 14.92 -8.97
C ALA A 31 3.69 16.38 -9.13
N LYS A 32 4.46 16.87 -8.16
CA LYS A 32 5.16 18.15 -8.21
C LYS A 32 6.32 18.12 -9.21
N TYR A 33 7.05 17.01 -9.20
CA TYR A 33 8.26 16.82 -10.01
C TYR A 33 8.12 15.54 -10.86
N PRO A 34 7.25 15.55 -11.91
CA PRO A 34 7.01 14.36 -12.73
C PRO A 34 8.28 13.80 -13.39
N ASP A 35 9.23 14.65 -13.75
CA ASP A 35 10.52 14.25 -14.36
C ASP A 35 11.44 13.50 -13.38
N SER A 36 11.16 13.53 -12.08
CA SER A 36 11.89 12.78 -11.06
C SER A 36 11.26 11.41 -10.75
N LEU A 37 10.20 11.05 -11.47
CA LEU A 37 9.51 9.77 -11.32
C LEU A 37 9.96 8.78 -12.39
N GLU A 38 10.24 7.56 -11.98
CA GLU A 38 10.39 6.38 -12.84
C GLU A 38 9.15 5.51 -12.68
N ILE A 39 8.39 5.32 -13.75
CA ILE A 39 7.16 4.51 -13.73
C ILE A 39 7.41 3.21 -14.49
N ILE A 40 7.46 2.10 -13.76
CA ILE A 40 7.74 0.75 -14.23
C ILE A 40 6.43 -0.03 -14.25
N VAL A 41 5.83 -0.14 -15.43
CA VAL A 41 4.65 -0.98 -15.65
C VAL A 41 5.11 -2.35 -16.13
N LEU A 42 4.75 -3.39 -15.39
CA LEU A 42 5.03 -4.77 -15.71
C LEU A 42 3.78 -5.45 -16.25
N ASP A 43 3.78 -5.72 -17.55
CA ASP A 43 2.67 -6.36 -18.25
C ASP A 43 2.57 -7.83 -17.84
N ASN A 44 1.49 -8.19 -17.17
CA ASN A 44 1.22 -9.53 -16.67
C ASN A 44 -0.03 -10.17 -17.31
N ARG A 45 -0.46 -9.67 -18.46
CA ARG A 45 -1.68 -10.16 -19.14
C ARG A 45 -1.54 -11.61 -19.60
N GLU A 46 -0.40 -11.94 -20.17
CA GLU A 46 -0.15 -13.27 -20.76
C GLU A 46 0.53 -14.22 -19.76
N LYS A 47 1.49 -13.70 -18.99
CA LYS A 47 2.32 -14.53 -18.08
C LYS A 47 1.55 -15.02 -16.86
N ASN A 48 0.60 -14.22 -16.36
CA ASN A 48 -0.18 -14.50 -15.16
C ASN A 48 0.68 -14.93 -13.95
N GLU A 49 1.86 -14.30 -13.81
CA GLU A 49 2.78 -14.53 -12.70
C GLU A 49 2.19 -14.02 -11.38
N GLY A 50 2.60 -14.60 -10.27
CA GLY A 50 2.23 -14.09 -8.93
C GLY A 50 2.82 -12.71 -8.66
N LEU A 51 2.14 -11.94 -7.83
CA LEU A 51 2.50 -10.54 -7.60
C LEU A 51 3.88 -10.37 -6.95
N CYS A 52 4.30 -11.33 -6.09
CA CYS A 52 5.65 -11.35 -5.53
C CYS A 52 6.74 -11.41 -6.62
N ALA A 53 6.58 -12.30 -7.61
CA ALA A 53 7.53 -12.44 -8.71
C ALA A 53 7.57 -11.18 -9.57
N VAL A 54 6.41 -10.61 -9.91
CA VAL A 54 6.31 -9.37 -10.68
C VAL A 54 6.96 -8.21 -9.92
N TYR A 55 6.70 -8.06 -8.64
CA TYR A 55 7.30 -6.98 -7.85
C TYR A 55 8.81 -7.15 -7.67
N ASN A 56 9.34 -8.37 -7.52
CA ASN A 56 10.78 -8.62 -7.53
C ASN A 56 11.43 -8.21 -8.87
N GLN A 57 10.78 -8.46 -10.01
CA GLN A 57 11.25 -7.97 -11.32
C GLN A 57 11.25 -6.43 -11.37
N GLY A 58 10.24 -5.80 -10.77
CA GLY A 58 10.15 -4.34 -10.66
C GLY A 58 11.27 -3.75 -9.81
N VAL A 59 11.55 -4.33 -8.65
CA VAL A 59 12.65 -3.93 -7.75
C VAL A 59 14.00 -4.00 -8.48
N ALA A 60 14.24 -5.07 -9.26
CA ALA A 60 15.49 -5.24 -10.01
C ALA A 60 15.68 -4.17 -11.10
N LYS A 61 14.60 -3.60 -11.64
CA LYS A 61 14.63 -2.54 -12.67
C LYS A 61 14.68 -1.15 -12.08
N ALA A 62 14.19 -0.98 -10.85
CA ALA A 62 14.02 0.33 -10.22
C ALA A 62 15.36 1.00 -9.89
N SER A 63 15.47 2.28 -10.18
CA SER A 63 16.65 3.10 -9.89
C SER A 63 16.42 4.14 -8.78
N GLY A 64 15.16 4.47 -8.46
CA GLY A 64 14.78 5.40 -7.39
C GLY A 64 15.16 4.91 -6.00
N ARG A 65 15.39 5.85 -5.09
CA ARG A 65 15.71 5.55 -3.68
C ARG A 65 14.49 5.16 -2.83
N VAL A 66 13.30 5.57 -3.27
CA VAL A 66 12.01 5.17 -2.70
C VAL A 66 11.26 4.40 -3.79
N LEU A 67 10.79 3.21 -3.46
CA LEU A 67 10.00 2.36 -4.34
C LEU A 67 8.54 2.44 -3.89
N VAL A 68 7.64 2.72 -4.83
CA VAL A 68 6.19 2.67 -4.62
C VAL A 68 5.65 1.44 -5.32
N PHE A 69 4.90 0.62 -4.60
CA PHE A 69 4.15 -0.52 -5.13
C PHE A 69 2.67 -0.18 -5.08
N MET A 70 1.98 -0.34 -6.19
CA MET A 70 0.56 0.01 -6.24
C MET A 70 -0.19 -0.80 -7.30
N HIS A 71 -1.48 -0.98 -7.07
CA HIS A 71 -2.37 -1.59 -8.04
C HIS A 71 -2.61 -0.66 -9.23
N GLU A 72 -2.88 -1.24 -10.40
CA GLU A 72 -3.16 -0.47 -11.62
C GLU A 72 -4.47 0.33 -11.58
N ASP A 73 -5.35 0.05 -10.63
CA ASP A 73 -6.63 0.70 -10.41
C ASP A 73 -6.63 1.68 -9.21
N VAL A 74 -5.44 2.08 -8.76
CA VAL A 74 -5.26 3.08 -7.69
C VAL A 74 -4.80 4.41 -8.26
N TRP A 75 -5.47 5.49 -7.87
CA TRP A 75 -5.15 6.85 -8.29
C TRP A 75 -4.79 7.74 -7.10
N MET A 76 -3.79 8.61 -7.29
CA MET A 76 -3.50 9.68 -6.34
C MET A 76 -4.59 10.74 -6.40
N MET A 77 -5.12 11.15 -5.26
CA MET A 77 -6.21 12.13 -5.18
C MET A 77 -5.73 13.56 -4.99
N GLU A 78 -4.47 13.76 -4.60
CA GLU A 78 -3.91 15.06 -4.29
C GLU A 78 -2.67 15.35 -5.12
N LYS A 79 -2.44 16.64 -5.33
CA LYS A 79 -1.20 17.12 -5.94
C LYS A 79 -0.04 17.09 -4.95
N ASP A 80 1.17 17.09 -5.51
CA ASP A 80 2.42 17.20 -4.74
C ASP A 80 2.70 16.01 -3.80
N TRP A 81 2.01 14.88 -4.00
CA TRP A 81 2.14 13.66 -3.20
C TRP A 81 3.59 13.14 -3.14
N ASP A 82 4.35 13.32 -4.22
CA ASP A 82 5.75 12.93 -4.35
C ASP A 82 6.64 13.68 -3.34
N THR A 83 6.37 14.96 -3.11
CA THR A 83 7.11 15.77 -2.13
C THR A 83 6.76 15.38 -0.71
N VAL A 84 5.47 15.09 -0.44
CA VAL A 84 5.00 14.58 0.85
C VAL A 84 5.70 13.26 1.16
N LEU A 85 5.69 12.32 0.20
CA LEU A 85 6.33 11.02 0.34
C LEU A 85 7.84 11.14 0.65
N LEU A 86 8.57 11.90 -0.16
CA LEU A 86 10.02 12.08 0.01
C LEU A 86 10.36 12.77 1.34
N LYS A 87 9.52 13.72 1.80
CA LYS A 87 9.68 14.35 3.10
C LYS A 87 9.59 13.32 4.22
N LYS A 88 8.58 12.45 4.20
CA LYS A 88 8.41 11.39 5.23
C LYS A 88 9.61 10.46 5.30
N PHE A 89 10.09 9.96 4.16
CA PHE A 89 11.29 9.10 4.10
C PHE A 89 12.59 9.82 4.51
N ARG A 90 12.65 11.14 4.37
CA ARG A 90 13.77 11.94 4.86
C ARG A 90 13.72 12.13 6.38
N ASP A 91 12.53 12.41 6.92
CA ASP A 91 12.35 12.83 8.32
C ASP A 91 12.29 11.60 9.27
N LEU A 92 11.67 10.50 8.86
CA LEU A 92 11.58 9.24 9.62
C LEU A 92 12.65 8.24 9.16
N LYS A 93 13.83 8.31 9.78
CA LYS A 93 15.00 7.51 9.35
C LYS A 93 14.82 6.01 9.52
N GLU A 94 14.13 5.59 10.57
CA GLU A 94 13.83 4.19 10.89
C GLU A 94 12.72 3.60 10.01
N MET A 95 11.94 4.41 9.30
CA MET A 95 10.85 3.95 8.45
C MET A 95 11.39 3.16 7.26
N GLN A 96 10.96 1.92 7.12
CA GLN A 96 11.24 1.05 5.98
C GLN A 96 10.09 1.04 4.99
N ILE A 97 8.85 1.00 5.49
CA ILE A 97 7.63 0.95 4.69
C ILE A 97 6.64 2.00 5.19
N LEU A 98 5.93 2.63 4.25
CA LEU A 98 4.82 3.55 4.47
C LEU A 98 3.63 3.13 3.62
N GLY A 99 2.47 2.93 4.24
CA GLY A 99 1.21 2.68 3.54
C GLY A 99 0.16 3.75 3.84
N VAL A 100 -1.00 3.62 3.23
CA VAL A 100 -2.16 4.53 3.42
C VAL A 100 -3.26 3.93 4.28
N ALA A 101 -3.18 2.62 4.53
CA ALA A 101 -4.05 1.87 5.45
C ALA A 101 -3.29 0.67 6.00
N GLY A 102 -3.63 0.23 7.21
CA GLY A 102 -2.98 -0.90 7.86
C GLY A 102 -3.33 -1.02 9.34
N THR A 103 -2.55 -1.84 10.07
CA THR A 103 -2.80 -2.09 11.49
C THR A 103 -1.53 -2.16 12.32
N ALA A 104 -1.60 -1.71 13.58
CA ALA A 104 -0.57 -1.88 14.59
C ALA A 104 -0.69 -3.19 15.37
N LEU A 105 -1.72 -3.99 15.12
CA LEU A 105 -1.94 -5.32 15.70
C LEU A 105 -2.37 -6.28 14.60
N LEU A 106 -1.62 -7.36 14.40
CA LEU A 106 -1.95 -8.43 13.47
C LEU A 106 -2.12 -9.73 14.25
N GLU A 107 -3.34 -10.22 14.34
CA GLU A 107 -3.68 -11.49 14.97
C GLU A 107 -3.43 -12.66 14.00
N ALA A 108 -3.22 -13.86 14.56
CA ALA A 108 -3.19 -15.09 13.77
C ALA A 108 -4.60 -15.66 13.54
N GLU A 109 -5.46 -15.51 14.54
CA GLU A 109 -6.79 -16.10 14.59
C GLU A 109 -7.92 -15.04 14.58
N PRO A 110 -9.05 -15.30 13.93
CA PRO A 110 -9.30 -16.45 13.05
C PRO A 110 -8.55 -16.38 11.72
N TYR A 111 -7.99 -15.22 11.37
CA TYR A 111 -7.20 -14.94 10.16
C TYR A 111 -6.26 -13.76 10.39
N ALA A 112 -5.07 -13.81 9.81
CA ALA A 112 -4.17 -12.67 9.71
C ALA A 112 -4.71 -11.67 8.66
N HIS A 113 -5.74 -10.94 9.05
CA HIS A 113 -6.47 -10.01 8.18
C HIS A 113 -6.51 -8.63 8.83
N TRP A 114 -5.70 -7.70 8.31
CA TRP A 114 -5.51 -6.40 8.94
C TRP A 114 -6.81 -5.59 9.13
N PRO A 115 -7.82 -5.60 8.21
CA PRO A 115 -9.08 -4.87 8.43
C PRO A 115 -9.97 -5.48 9.53
N ALA A 116 -9.78 -6.77 9.86
CA ALA A 116 -10.50 -7.43 10.94
C ALA A 116 -9.87 -7.20 12.32
N ALA A 117 -8.66 -6.63 12.36
CA ALA A 117 -8.04 -6.24 13.61
C ALA A 117 -8.94 -5.25 14.38
N ASN A 118 -8.80 -5.25 15.69
CA ASN A 118 -9.58 -4.36 16.55
C ASN A 118 -9.46 -2.90 16.08
N ILE A 119 -10.58 -2.22 15.87
CA ILE A 119 -10.66 -0.84 15.35
C ILE A 119 -9.63 0.14 15.96
N PRO A 120 -9.32 0.12 17.26
CA PRO A 120 -8.33 1.03 17.82
C PRO A 120 -6.93 0.87 17.23
N TYR A 121 -6.60 -0.28 16.66
CA TYR A 121 -5.29 -0.59 16.11
C TYR A 121 -5.21 -0.44 14.59
N THR A 122 -6.34 -0.25 13.90
CA THR A 122 -6.35 0.00 12.44
C THR A 122 -6.24 1.49 12.16
N PHE A 123 -5.51 1.85 11.11
CA PHE A 123 -5.25 3.23 10.74
C PHE A 123 -5.42 3.46 9.25
N GLY A 124 -5.63 4.71 8.88
CA GLY A 124 -5.64 5.17 7.51
C GLY A 124 -7.02 5.46 6.94
N LYS A 125 -7.03 5.85 5.69
CA LYS A 125 -8.25 6.13 4.93
C LYS A 125 -8.03 5.89 3.44
N VAL A 126 -9.02 5.28 2.81
CA VAL A 126 -9.01 4.97 1.39
C VAL A 126 -10.36 5.32 0.77
N THR A 127 -10.34 6.04 -0.33
CA THR A 127 -11.55 6.24 -1.15
C THR A 127 -11.71 5.03 -2.06
N HIS A 128 -12.89 4.42 -2.04
CA HIS A 128 -13.22 3.30 -2.92
C HIS A 128 -14.34 3.66 -3.89
N LEU A 129 -14.32 3.02 -5.05
CA LEU A 129 -15.45 2.99 -5.97
C LEU A 129 -16.17 1.65 -5.83
N ASN A 130 -17.44 1.70 -5.46
CA ASN A 130 -18.30 0.53 -5.55
C ASN A 130 -18.73 0.34 -7.01
N LYS A 131 -18.20 -0.67 -7.69
CA LYS A 131 -18.47 -0.94 -9.12
C LYS A 131 -19.93 -1.27 -9.43
N LYS A 132 -20.70 -1.77 -8.44
CA LYS A 132 -22.12 -2.13 -8.64
C LYS A 132 -23.04 -0.92 -8.59
N SER A 133 -22.76 0.02 -7.69
CA SER A 133 -23.57 1.24 -7.52
C SER A 133 -22.96 2.46 -8.22
N GLU A 134 -21.75 2.35 -8.76
CA GLU A 134 -20.95 3.46 -9.33
C GLU A 134 -20.76 4.63 -8.33
N GLU A 135 -20.78 4.32 -7.04
CA GLU A 135 -20.72 5.30 -5.96
C GLU A 135 -19.36 5.28 -5.28
N PHE A 136 -18.86 6.46 -4.95
CA PHE A 136 -17.64 6.61 -4.16
C PHE A 136 -17.99 6.62 -2.67
N PHE A 137 -17.15 5.96 -1.89
CA PHE A 137 -17.17 6.05 -0.44
C PHE A 137 -15.76 6.16 0.13
N LEU A 138 -15.64 6.81 1.27
CA LEU A 138 -14.40 6.88 2.04
C LEU A 138 -14.47 5.85 3.16
N ALA A 139 -13.59 4.87 3.15
CA ALA A 139 -13.34 4.01 4.29
C ALA A 139 -12.34 4.70 5.22
N VAL A 140 -12.71 4.87 6.48
CA VAL A 140 -11.87 5.47 7.52
C VAL A 140 -11.60 4.44 8.60
N TYR A 141 -10.31 4.18 8.85
CA TYR A 141 -9.81 3.25 9.83
C TYR A 141 -9.10 4.05 10.92
N ASN A 142 -9.86 4.53 11.93
CA ASN A 142 -9.32 5.28 13.06
C ASN A 142 -8.32 6.37 12.63
N GLU A 143 -8.77 7.32 11.79
CA GLU A 143 -7.92 8.39 11.26
C GLU A 143 -7.29 9.20 12.38
N ARG A 144 -5.99 9.45 12.25
CA ARG A 144 -5.16 10.18 13.18
C ARG A 144 -4.31 11.20 12.45
N ASP A 145 -3.96 12.25 13.16
CA ASP A 145 -2.95 13.19 12.69
C ASP A 145 -1.58 12.53 12.71
N GLY A 146 -0.81 12.78 11.65
CA GLY A 146 0.54 12.24 11.49
C GLY A 146 0.60 10.78 11.08
N ASP A 147 1.80 10.23 11.15
CA ASP A 147 2.09 8.86 10.76
C ASP A 147 1.99 7.93 11.98
N GLN A 148 1.34 6.78 11.82
CA GLN A 148 1.11 5.81 12.89
C GLN A 148 1.97 4.57 12.66
N GLU A 149 2.67 4.09 13.70
CA GLU A 149 3.38 2.81 13.61
C GLU A 149 2.40 1.67 13.37
N ALA A 150 2.79 0.76 12.48
CA ALA A 150 1.98 -0.38 12.07
C ALA A 150 2.81 -1.66 12.00
N VAL A 151 2.16 -2.80 12.11
CA VAL A 151 2.76 -4.11 11.81
C VAL A 151 2.76 -4.33 10.31
N VAL A 152 1.62 -4.05 9.67
CA VAL A 152 1.43 -4.26 8.23
C VAL A 152 0.62 -3.12 7.62
N VAL A 153 0.78 -2.94 6.32
CA VAL A 153 -0.02 -2.03 5.49
C VAL A 153 -0.71 -2.79 4.38
N ASP A 154 -1.77 -2.20 3.85
CA ASP A 154 -2.51 -2.73 2.70
C ASP A 154 -1.70 -2.58 1.40
N GLY A 155 -1.70 -3.62 0.60
CA GLY A 155 -0.96 -3.70 -0.65
C GLY A 155 -1.48 -2.84 -1.79
N LEU A 156 -2.67 -2.24 -1.66
CA LEU A 156 -3.21 -1.40 -2.74
C LEU A 156 -2.26 -0.26 -3.12
N TRP A 157 -1.58 0.32 -2.12
CA TRP A 157 -0.54 1.33 -2.28
C TRP A 157 0.38 1.36 -1.06
N PHE A 158 1.66 1.14 -1.25
CA PHE A 158 2.67 1.38 -0.23
C PHE A 158 4.00 1.78 -0.86
N ALA A 159 4.84 2.45 -0.07
CA ALA A 159 6.18 2.84 -0.44
C ALA A 159 7.20 2.22 0.50
N ALA A 160 8.40 1.93 -0.01
CA ALA A 160 9.49 1.33 0.76
C ALA A 160 10.84 1.96 0.41
N ARG A 161 11.82 1.91 1.34
CA ARG A 161 13.20 2.22 1.02
C ARG A 161 13.76 1.17 0.05
N LYS A 162 14.44 1.62 -1.00
CA LYS A 162 15.11 0.67 -1.91
C LYS A 162 16.12 -0.22 -1.17
N THR A 163 16.83 0.32 -0.21
CA THR A 163 17.82 -0.42 0.60
C THR A 163 17.23 -1.55 1.44
N LEU A 164 15.92 -1.55 1.70
CA LEU A 164 15.23 -2.68 2.32
C LEU A 164 15.39 -3.96 1.48
N PHE A 165 15.30 -3.83 0.16
CA PHE A 165 15.37 -4.95 -0.78
C PHE A 165 16.77 -5.52 -1.01
N GLU A 166 17.79 -4.95 -0.37
CA GLU A 166 19.10 -5.55 -0.21
C GLU A 166 19.13 -6.62 0.89
N LYS A 167 18.13 -6.61 1.78
CA LYS A 167 18.05 -7.47 2.98
C LYS A 167 16.89 -8.47 2.92
N CYS A 168 15.81 -8.13 2.24
CA CYS A 168 14.64 -8.98 2.08
C CYS A 168 14.06 -8.84 0.67
N ARG A 169 13.11 -9.71 0.32
CA ARG A 169 12.44 -9.70 -0.99
C ARG A 169 11.03 -10.26 -0.85
N PHE A 170 10.19 -9.98 -1.81
CA PHE A 170 8.89 -10.63 -1.89
C PHE A 170 9.08 -12.15 -2.03
N ASP A 171 8.42 -12.94 -1.16
CA ASP A 171 8.57 -14.40 -1.13
C ASP A 171 7.74 -15.06 -2.25
N GLU A 172 8.28 -15.03 -3.46
CA GLU A 172 7.64 -15.60 -4.66
C GLU A 172 7.57 -17.13 -4.67
N GLN A 173 8.27 -17.79 -3.72
CA GLN A 173 8.21 -19.25 -3.58
C GLN A 173 7.00 -19.68 -2.74
N LYS A 174 6.68 -18.91 -1.69
CA LYS A 174 5.54 -19.19 -0.82
C LYS A 174 4.26 -18.53 -1.34
N PHE A 175 4.32 -17.24 -1.76
CA PHE A 175 3.15 -16.48 -2.22
C PHE A 175 3.18 -16.36 -3.75
N THR A 176 2.67 -17.39 -4.42
CA THR A 176 2.74 -17.53 -5.88
C THR A 176 1.57 -16.89 -6.62
N ARG A 177 0.67 -16.19 -5.91
CA ARG A 177 -0.54 -15.55 -6.47
C ARG A 177 -0.61 -14.08 -6.07
N PHE A 178 -1.84 -13.60 -5.77
CA PHE A 178 -2.12 -12.19 -5.56
C PHE A 178 -2.08 -11.75 -4.09
N HIS A 179 -2.20 -12.65 -3.13
CA HIS A 179 -2.42 -12.30 -1.72
C HIS A 179 -1.17 -12.43 -0.85
N PHE A 180 -1.16 -11.73 0.29
CA PHE A 180 -0.16 -11.77 1.36
C PHE A 180 1.24 -11.28 1.02
N TYR A 181 1.50 -10.79 -0.19
CA TYR A 181 2.77 -10.16 -0.56
C TYR A 181 3.09 -8.93 0.27
N ASP A 182 2.06 -8.16 0.60
CA ASP A 182 2.08 -6.92 1.37
C ASP A 182 2.30 -7.17 2.86
N LEU A 183 1.55 -8.10 3.45
CA LEU A 183 1.73 -8.48 4.84
C LEU A 183 3.11 -9.11 5.06
N ASP A 184 3.52 -10.00 4.16
CA ASP A 184 4.79 -10.71 4.28
C ASP A 184 6.00 -9.77 4.19
N ILE A 185 6.02 -8.84 3.25
CA ILE A 185 7.13 -7.88 3.15
C ILE A 185 7.18 -6.93 4.34
N CYS A 186 6.01 -6.57 4.92
CA CYS A 186 5.96 -5.77 6.14
C CYS A 186 6.55 -6.53 7.34
N MET A 187 6.18 -7.80 7.53
CA MET A 187 6.74 -8.63 8.61
C MET A 187 8.26 -8.79 8.49
N GLN A 188 8.79 -8.93 7.27
CA GLN A 188 10.24 -8.93 7.03
C GLN A 188 10.87 -7.56 7.36
N ALA A 189 10.22 -6.46 6.96
CA ALA A 189 10.73 -5.11 7.16
C ALA A 189 10.88 -4.72 8.63
N LEU A 190 10.03 -5.25 9.51
CA LEU A 190 10.10 -5.01 10.97
C LEU A 190 11.42 -5.48 11.60
N GLU A 191 12.16 -6.37 10.95
CA GLU A 191 13.50 -6.78 11.41
C GLU A 191 14.57 -5.71 11.15
N PHE A 192 14.29 -4.75 10.26
CA PHE A 192 15.24 -3.74 9.80
C PHE A 192 14.83 -2.30 10.12
N GLY A 193 13.65 -2.11 10.68
CA GLY A 193 13.11 -0.82 11.07
C GLY A 193 11.61 -0.85 11.26
N LYS A 194 10.94 0.25 10.98
CA LYS A 194 9.52 0.43 11.28
C LYS A 194 8.67 0.51 10.02
N VAL A 195 7.41 0.10 10.18
CA VAL A 195 6.34 0.24 9.21
C VAL A 195 5.38 1.33 9.71
N TYR A 196 4.89 2.18 8.81
CA TYR A 196 3.98 3.27 9.16
C TYR A 196 2.78 3.33 8.23
N VAL A 197 1.68 3.86 8.76
CA VAL A 197 0.50 4.30 7.99
C VAL A 197 0.41 5.81 8.05
N THR A 198 0.12 6.44 6.90
CA THR A 198 -0.08 7.89 6.80
C THR A 198 -1.49 8.26 6.37
N ALA A 199 -2.02 9.35 6.91
CA ALA A 199 -3.24 9.99 6.44
C ALA A 199 -2.98 11.15 5.45
N ASP A 200 -1.71 11.53 5.25
CA ASP A 200 -1.32 12.69 4.43
C ASP A 200 -1.26 12.40 2.93
N ILE A 201 -1.33 11.13 2.54
CA ILE A 201 -1.41 10.69 1.14
C ILE A 201 -2.76 10.01 0.95
N ARG A 202 -3.60 10.58 0.09
CA ARG A 202 -4.92 10.01 -0.21
C ARG A 202 -4.95 9.36 -1.57
N VAL A 203 -5.60 8.20 -1.62
CA VAL A 203 -5.75 7.42 -2.84
C VAL A 203 -7.21 7.06 -3.10
N LEU A 204 -7.54 6.91 -4.37
CA LEU A 204 -8.78 6.30 -4.84
C LEU A 204 -8.46 4.91 -5.37
N HIS A 205 -9.12 3.90 -4.82
CA HIS A 205 -9.06 2.51 -5.29
C HIS A 205 -10.36 2.15 -6.00
N LYS A 206 -10.29 1.78 -7.26
CA LYS A 206 -11.47 1.49 -8.09
C LYS A 206 -12.10 0.12 -7.82
N SER A 207 -11.65 -0.58 -6.77
CA SER A 207 -12.20 -1.86 -6.33
C SER A 207 -12.30 -1.91 -4.80
N GLU A 208 -13.02 -2.89 -4.27
CA GLU A 208 -13.18 -3.09 -2.82
C GLU A 208 -12.31 -4.23 -2.28
N GLY A 209 -11.54 -4.91 -3.14
CA GLY A 209 -10.82 -6.13 -2.76
C GLY A 209 -11.73 -7.36 -2.68
N SER A 210 -11.13 -8.56 -2.58
CA SER A 210 -11.83 -9.83 -2.37
C SER A 210 -11.06 -10.67 -1.38
N PHE A 211 -11.78 -11.24 -0.40
CA PHE A 211 -11.23 -12.08 0.67
C PHE A 211 -11.83 -13.49 0.66
N GLU A 212 -12.30 -13.94 -0.52
CA GLU A 212 -12.95 -15.25 -0.69
C GLU A 212 -12.01 -16.24 -1.41
N GLY A 213 -12.36 -17.53 -1.32
CA GLY A 213 -11.68 -18.60 -2.05
C GLY A 213 -10.22 -18.80 -1.63
N GLU A 214 -9.30 -18.65 -2.58
CA GLU A 214 -7.86 -18.90 -2.39
C GLU A 214 -7.22 -18.07 -1.27
N TRP A 215 -7.83 -16.94 -0.87
CA TRP A 215 -7.29 -16.08 0.19
C TRP A 215 -7.07 -16.85 1.52
N LYS A 216 -7.99 -17.75 1.87
CA LYS A 216 -7.89 -18.54 3.11
C LYS A 216 -6.70 -19.52 3.10
N GLU A 217 -6.38 -20.09 1.95
CA GLU A 217 -5.23 -20.98 1.80
C GLU A 217 -3.92 -20.20 1.98
N TRP A 218 -3.83 -19.00 1.39
CA TRP A 218 -2.67 -18.12 1.55
C TRP A 218 -2.54 -17.60 2.98
N ASN A 219 -3.66 -17.39 3.68
CA ASN A 219 -3.63 -17.04 5.09
C ASN A 219 -2.98 -18.14 5.93
N GLN A 220 -3.29 -19.41 5.69
CA GLN A 220 -2.67 -20.53 6.42
C GLN A 220 -1.15 -20.57 6.20
N ILE A 221 -0.70 -20.38 4.95
CA ILE A 221 0.72 -20.31 4.61
C ILE A 221 1.40 -19.14 5.33
N PHE A 222 0.74 -17.99 5.39
CA PHE A 222 1.26 -16.81 6.07
C PHE A 222 1.36 -17.02 7.60
N VAL A 223 0.29 -17.50 8.22
CA VAL A 223 0.27 -17.79 9.67
C VAL A 223 1.32 -18.83 10.03
N GLU A 224 1.46 -19.89 9.23
CA GLU A 224 2.51 -20.90 9.42
C GLU A 224 3.91 -20.32 9.31
N LYS A 225 4.16 -19.45 8.31
CA LYS A 225 5.47 -18.79 8.14
C LYS A 225 5.84 -17.90 9.33
N TRP A 226 4.86 -17.21 9.92
CA TRP A 226 5.06 -16.20 10.95
C TRP A 226 4.57 -16.61 12.34
N ARG A 227 4.30 -17.91 12.57
CA ARG A 227 3.70 -18.43 13.81
C ARG A 227 4.39 -17.96 15.09
N ASP A 228 5.71 -17.89 15.07
CA ASP A 228 6.53 -17.52 16.24
C ASP A 228 6.57 -16.01 16.50
N LYS A 229 6.02 -15.21 15.55
CA LYS A 229 5.94 -13.75 15.63
C LYS A 229 4.52 -13.22 15.69
N LEU A 230 3.51 -14.08 15.56
CA LEU A 230 2.10 -13.72 15.69
C LEU A 230 1.55 -14.13 17.07
N PRO A 231 0.67 -13.32 17.69
CA PRO A 231 0.22 -12.00 17.23
C PRO A 231 1.36 -10.99 17.26
N ALA A 232 1.43 -10.15 16.23
CA ALA A 232 2.43 -9.09 16.11
C ALA A 232 1.81 -7.74 16.51
N LYS A 233 2.56 -6.93 17.26
CA LYS A 233 2.08 -5.64 17.79
C LYS A 233 3.22 -4.63 17.84
N THR A 234 2.95 -3.39 17.41
CA THR A 234 3.94 -2.30 17.42
C THR A 234 3.66 -1.23 18.47
N ILE A 235 2.44 -1.19 19.03
CA ILE A 235 2.05 -0.25 20.09
C ILE A 235 1.34 -1.00 21.21
N ASP A 236 1.63 -0.72 22.48
CA ASP A 236 1.02 -1.41 23.63
C ASP A 236 -0.44 -1.02 23.82
N GLU A 237 -0.72 0.28 23.77
CA GLU A 237 -2.07 0.80 23.87
C GLU A 237 -2.37 1.62 22.61
N PRO A 238 -3.53 1.39 21.97
CA PRO A 238 -3.93 2.23 20.87
C PRO A 238 -4.14 3.65 21.38
N PRO A 239 -3.69 4.66 20.65
CA PRO A 239 -3.96 6.02 21.03
C PRO A 239 -5.49 6.24 21.11
N PRO A 240 -6.01 7.08 22.04
CA PRO A 240 -7.45 7.29 22.17
C PRO A 240 -8.06 7.77 20.86
N PRO A 241 -9.26 7.34 20.48
CA PRO A 241 -9.88 7.70 19.21
C PRO A 241 -10.00 9.23 19.09
N ASN A 242 -9.68 9.76 17.92
CA ASN A 242 -9.93 11.17 17.64
C ASN A 242 -11.45 11.41 17.68
N LYS A 243 -11.90 12.23 18.65
CA LYS A 243 -13.33 12.48 18.89
C LYS A 243 -14.07 13.14 17.70
N LEU A 244 -13.31 13.72 16.77
CA LEU A 244 -13.86 14.43 15.61
C LEU A 244 -14.02 13.55 14.36
N LEU A 245 -13.36 12.39 14.31
CA LEU A 245 -13.33 11.54 13.11
C LEU A 245 -14.11 10.25 13.36
N LYS A 246 -15.13 10.04 12.54
CA LYS A 246 -15.95 8.82 12.58
C LYS A 246 -15.22 7.71 11.81
N THR A 247 -14.88 6.64 12.50
CA THR A 247 -14.49 5.39 11.83
C THR A 247 -15.69 4.83 11.07
N GLY A 248 -15.47 4.34 9.85
CA GLY A 248 -16.50 3.70 9.05
C GLY A 248 -16.56 4.17 7.61
N ARG A 249 -17.67 3.85 6.98
CA ARG A 249 -17.95 4.21 5.59
C ARG A 249 -18.64 5.56 5.51
N ILE A 250 -18.02 6.50 4.82
CA ILE A 250 -18.57 7.82 4.54
C ILE A 250 -18.95 7.89 3.06
N ASP A 251 -20.24 8.10 2.79
CA ASP A 251 -20.72 8.28 1.43
C ASP A 251 -20.24 9.62 0.85
N LEU A 252 -19.67 9.55 -0.34
CA LEU A 252 -19.10 10.71 -1.04
C LEU A 252 -19.86 11.06 -2.32
N ARG A 253 -21.10 10.59 -2.48
CA ARG A 253 -21.91 10.91 -3.66
C ARG A 253 -21.95 12.42 -3.90
N GLY A 254 -21.60 12.83 -5.12
CA GLY A 254 -21.58 14.25 -5.52
C GLY A 254 -20.50 15.12 -4.87
N LYS A 255 -19.67 14.56 -3.95
CA LYS A 255 -18.62 15.32 -3.24
C LYS A 255 -17.23 15.13 -3.87
N ILE A 256 -17.03 14.07 -4.65
CA ILE A 256 -15.78 13.85 -5.38
C ILE A 256 -16.03 14.16 -6.85
N LYS A 257 -15.31 15.15 -7.36
CA LYS A 257 -15.06 15.23 -8.80
C LYS A 257 -13.91 14.29 -9.08
N VAL A 258 -14.22 13.13 -9.66
CA VAL A 258 -13.17 12.30 -10.25
C VAL A 258 -12.52 13.14 -11.33
N PRO A 259 -11.22 13.37 -11.28
CA PRO A 259 -10.57 14.07 -12.36
C PRO A 259 -10.85 13.29 -13.64
N SER A 260 -11.46 13.94 -14.63
CA SER A 260 -11.55 13.40 -16.01
C SER A 260 -10.15 13.44 -16.60
N TRP A 261 -9.47 12.31 -16.55
CA TRP A 261 -8.14 12.13 -17.13
C TRP A 261 -8.22 11.46 -18.49
#